data_adb95cedfbd126b25a61ac49e038d899
#
_entry.id   adb95cedfbd126b25a61ac49e038d899
#
_cell.length_a   1.000
_cell.length_b   1.000
_cell.length_c   1.000
_cell.angle_alpha   90.00
_cell.angle_beta   90.00
_cell.angle_gamma   90.00
#
_symmetry.space_group_name_H-M   'P 1'
#
loop_
_entity.id
_entity.type
_entity.pdbx_description
1 polymer ?
#
loop_
_entity_poly.entity_id
_entity_poly.type
_entity_poly.pdbx_seq_one_letter_code
_entity_poly.pdbx_strand_id
1 'polypeptide(L)'
;MALKLGFIHKRVWRLGWLLLLLFGLVLGGYVPPASALTPEQKLVYEVWRIVNRSYLDGTFNHQSWLDVRQKALKGHFANHEAAYTTIQGMLKSLDDPFTRFLDPEKYRSLQVSTSGELTGVGLQITLNPQTGVLEVITPINNSPADKAGLKPGDRILQIEGLSTENLTLDEAAARMRGPMGSVVTLLIAREGEQDKEVILVRDRISLNPVVADLRLSPQGTKIGYLSLSQFSANAVTELAHAISILEKKGADAYILDLRNNPGGLLQAGIETARLWLDSGTIVYTANRQGIQGTYEAFGPALTKDPLVILVNKGTASASEILAGALQDNHRAQLIGETTFGKGLIQSLFELSDGSGLAVTIAKYETPNHRDINKLGIKPDQIIPQTSISREQIGTKADAQYQAAIELLSKN
;
A
#
# COMPACT_ATOMS: atom_id res chain seq x y z
N MET A 1 -58.27 34.71 70.28
CA MET A 1 -57.52 33.42 70.35
C MET A 1 -57.35 32.86 68.96
N ALA A 2 -56.89 33.67 67.95
CA ALA A 2 -56.82 33.23 66.55
C ALA A 2 -55.48 33.62 65.81
N LEU A 3 -54.44 33.98 66.54
CA LEU A 3 -53.18 34.45 65.96
C LEU A 3 -51.95 33.49 66.14
N LYS A 4 -52.10 32.29 66.70
CA LYS A 4 -50.97 31.36 66.92
C LYS A 4 -50.91 30.15 65.95
N LEU A 5 -51.97 29.85 65.17
CA LEU A 5 -51.97 28.69 64.27
C LEU A 5 -51.31 28.92 62.90
N GLY A 6 -51.22 30.17 62.48
CA GLY A 6 -50.62 30.49 61.15
C GLY A 6 -49.10 30.34 61.05
N PHE A 7 -48.39 30.38 62.17
CA PHE A 7 -46.93 30.32 62.18
C PHE A 7 -46.37 28.89 62.14
N ILE A 8 -47.11 27.94 62.64
CA ILE A 8 -46.67 26.51 62.67
C ILE A 8 -46.80 25.89 61.27
N HIS A 9 -47.88 26.19 60.53
CA HIS A 9 -48.06 25.69 59.15
C HIS A 9 -46.99 26.18 58.18
N LYS A 10 -46.54 27.42 58.26
CA LYS A 10 -45.50 27.95 57.40
C LYS A 10 -44.12 27.36 57.69
N ARG A 11 -43.80 26.95 58.92
CA ARG A 11 -42.57 26.29 59.28
C ARG A 11 -42.53 24.84 58.83
N VAL A 12 -43.61 24.11 58.94
CA VAL A 12 -43.70 22.70 58.51
C VAL A 12 -43.63 22.60 56.98
N TRP A 13 -44.26 23.52 56.24
CA TRP A 13 -44.16 23.59 54.80
C TRP A 13 -42.71 23.92 54.32
N ARG A 14 -42.00 24.83 55.00
CA ARG A 14 -40.62 25.16 54.67
C ARG A 14 -39.67 24.03 54.96
N LEU A 15 -39.86 23.27 56.03
CA LEU A 15 -39.10 22.05 56.33
C LEU A 15 -39.35 20.95 55.30
N GLY A 16 -40.59 20.76 54.85
CA GLY A 16 -40.95 19.82 53.78
C GLY A 16 -40.27 20.11 52.44
N TRP A 17 -40.23 21.37 52.04
CA TRP A 17 -39.53 21.81 50.83
C TRP A 17 -38.00 21.70 50.95
N LEU A 18 -37.43 21.94 52.14
CA LEU A 18 -35.99 21.76 52.36
C LEU A 18 -35.57 20.27 52.36
N LEU A 19 -36.42 19.40 52.87
CA LEU A 19 -36.21 17.94 52.83
C LEU A 19 -36.36 17.38 51.40
N LEU A 20 -37.32 17.90 50.61
CA LEU A 20 -37.44 17.53 49.19
C LEU A 20 -36.26 18.04 48.34
N LEU A 21 -35.75 19.23 48.63
CA LEU A 21 -34.54 19.75 47.96
C LEU A 21 -33.28 18.98 48.36
N LEU A 22 -33.13 18.60 49.62
CA LEU A 22 -32.03 17.73 50.08
C LEU A 22 -32.12 16.32 49.49
N PHE A 23 -33.34 15.75 49.39
CA PHE A 23 -33.56 14.45 48.77
C PHE A 23 -33.31 14.48 47.25
N GLY A 24 -33.66 15.58 46.57
CA GLY A 24 -33.33 15.84 45.16
C GLY A 24 -31.83 16.00 44.94
N LEU A 25 -31.11 16.63 45.86
CA LEU A 25 -29.64 16.76 45.81
C LEU A 25 -28.91 15.44 46.04
N VAL A 26 -29.45 14.56 46.93
CA VAL A 26 -28.86 13.23 47.18
C VAL A 26 -29.13 12.28 46.01
N LEU A 27 -30.31 12.35 45.36
CA LEU A 27 -30.60 11.57 44.16
C LEU A 27 -29.96 12.11 42.87
N GLY A 28 -29.68 13.43 42.80
CA GLY A 28 -29.00 14.04 41.65
C GLY A 28 -27.47 13.83 41.64
N GLY A 29 -26.90 13.37 42.77
CA GLY A 29 -25.45 13.21 42.93
C GLY A 29 -24.86 11.86 42.52
N TYR A 30 -25.68 10.86 42.20
CA TYR A 30 -25.19 9.58 41.71
C TYR A 30 -25.20 9.56 40.16
N VAL A 31 -24.40 10.43 39.55
CA VAL A 31 -23.97 10.19 38.18
C VAL A 31 -22.87 9.13 38.28
N PRO A 32 -23.10 7.89 37.84
CA PRO A 32 -22.02 6.92 37.81
C PRO A 32 -20.88 7.53 37.01
N PRO A 33 -19.62 7.45 37.48
CA PRO A 33 -18.50 7.97 36.72
C PRO A 33 -18.59 7.36 35.33
N ALA A 34 -18.66 8.21 34.29
CA ALA A 34 -18.58 7.75 32.93
C ALA A 34 -17.29 6.94 32.87
N SER A 35 -17.39 5.62 32.77
CA SER A 35 -16.23 4.75 32.68
C SER A 35 -15.46 5.16 31.46
N ALA A 36 -14.27 5.71 31.64
CA ALA A 36 -13.41 6.07 30.53
C ALA A 36 -13.09 4.80 29.74
N LEU A 37 -13.20 4.86 28.41
CA LEU A 37 -12.85 3.75 27.54
C LEU A 37 -11.40 3.31 27.81
N THR A 38 -11.19 1.98 27.86
CA THR A 38 -9.83 1.42 27.92
C THR A 38 -9.05 1.77 26.64
N PRO A 39 -7.71 1.65 26.61
CA PRO A 39 -6.94 1.84 25.39
C PRO A 39 -7.48 1.00 24.21
N GLU A 40 -7.82 -0.26 24.48
CA GLU A 40 -8.37 -1.19 23.47
C GLU A 40 -9.75 -0.75 22.98
N GLN A 41 -10.63 -0.29 23.88
CA GLN A 41 -11.92 0.26 23.49
C GLN A 41 -11.78 1.55 22.69
N LYS A 42 -10.79 2.39 23.01
CA LYS A 42 -10.49 3.60 22.23
C LYS A 42 -10.06 3.24 20.82
N LEU A 43 -9.20 2.23 20.64
CA LEU A 43 -8.76 1.75 19.35
C LEU A 43 -9.94 1.24 18.50
N VAL A 44 -10.80 0.40 19.07
CA VAL A 44 -12.03 -0.09 18.40
C VAL A 44 -12.93 1.07 17.99
N TYR A 45 -13.11 2.05 18.88
CA TYR A 45 -13.91 3.25 18.58
C TYR A 45 -13.27 4.13 17.49
N GLU A 46 -11.95 4.27 17.49
CA GLU A 46 -11.20 5.00 16.47
C GLU A 46 -11.42 4.42 15.07
N VAL A 47 -11.27 3.09 14.94
CA VAL A 47 -11.54 2.36 13.69
C VAL A 47 -12.99 2.55 13.25
N TRP A 48 -13.96 2.35 14.17
CA TRP A 48 -15.36 2.59 13.86
C TRP A 48 -15.61 4.00 13.32
N ARG A 49 -15.05 5.01 13.97
CA ARG A 49 -15.21 6.42 13.60
C ARG A 49 -14.64 6.72 12.22
N ILE A 50 -13.44 6.17 11.89
CA ILE A 50 -12.82 6.36 10.58
C ILE A 50 -13.69 5.74 9.49
N VAL A 51 -14.14 4.50 9.66
CA VAL A 51 -15.04 3.82 8.72
C VAL A 51 -16.35 4.58 8.56
N ASN A 52 -16.98 4.98 9.68
CA ASN A 52 -18.25 5.74 9.65
C ASN A 52 -18.18 6.99 8.79
N ARG A 53 -17.03 7.69 8.85
CA ARG A 53 -16.82 8.94 8.11
C ARG A 53 -16.44 8.73 6.66
N SER A 54 -15.62 7.71 6.38
CA SER A 54 -14.85 7.64 5.13
C SER A 54 -15.25 6.49 4.20
N TYR A 55 -15.94 5.46 4.70
CA TYR A 55 -16.28 4.30 3.90
C TYR A 55 -17.20 4.64 2.73
N LEU A 56 -16.92 4.07 1.56
CA LEU A 56 -17.61 4.35 0.30
C LEU A 56 -19.10 4.04 0.35
N ASP A 57 -19.47 2.83 0.86
CA ASP A 57 -20.86 2.44 0.97
C ASP A 57 -21.51 3.00 2.25
N GLY A 58 -22.33 4.04 2.10
CA GLY A 58 -23.06 4.66 3.21
C GLY A 58 -24.10 3.76 3.88
N THR A 59 -24.42 2.60 3.27
CA THR A 59 -25.32 1.60 3.87
C THR A 59 -24.58 0.61 4.76
N PHE A 60 -23.23 0.59 4.70
CA PHE A 60 -22.37 -0.34 5.46
C PHE A 60 -22.78 -1.80 5.26
N ASN A 61 -23.02 -2.21 4.02
CA ASN A 61 -23.56 -3.52 3.68
C ASN A 61 -24.95 -3.76 4.31
N HIS A 62 -25.85 -2.76 4.22
CA HIS A 62 -27.24 -2.79 4.71
C HIS A 62 -27.38 -3.07 6.21
N GLN A 63 -26.44 -2.59 7.04
CA GLN A 63 -26.47 -2.77 8.48
C GLN A 63 -26.36 -1.44 9.25
N SER A 64 -26.84 -1.46 10.49
CA SER A 64 -26.65 -0.34 11.41
C SER A 64 -25.21 -0.31 11.93
N TRP A 65 -24.39 0.57 11.36
CA TRP A 65 -23.00 0.73 11.80
C TRP A 65 -22.87 1.19 13.26
N LEU A 66 -23.93 1.86 13.78
CA LEU A 66 -24.04 2.22 15.18
C LEU A 66 -24.18 0.98 16.09
N ASP A 67 -25.00 0.00 15.68
CA ASP A 67 -25.20 -1.23 16.43
C ASP A 67 -23.94 -2.11 16.42
N VAL A 68 -23.21 -2.11 15.27
CA VAL A 68 -21.89 -2.75 15.18
C VAL A 68 -20.95 -2.18 16.22
N ARG A 69 -20.88 -0.83 16.37
CA ARG A 69 -20.10 -0.18 17.44
C ARG A 69 -20.53 -0.62 18.83
N GLN A 70 -21.84 -0.55 19.10
CA GLN A 70 -22.35 -0.88 20.44
C GLN A 70 -22.00 -2.32 20.81
N LYS A 71 -22.11 -3.26 19.87
CA LYS A 71 -21.72 -4.65 20.07
C LYS A 71 -20.21 -4.79 20.31
N ALA A 72 -19.40 -4.15 19.50
CA ALA A 72 -17.95 -4.22 19.60
C ALA A 72 -17.42 -3.64 20.93
N LEU A 73 -17.99 -2.53 21.41
CA LEU A 73 -17.56 -1.89 22.66
C LEU A 73 -18.06 -2.57 23.93
N LYS A 74 -19.03 -3.49 23.85
CA LYS A 74 -19.47 -4.30 25.02
C LYS A 74 -18.42 -5.35 25.43
N GLY A 75 -17.49 -5.69 24.56
CA GLY A 75 -16.41 -6.65 24.82
C GLY A 75 -15.49 -6.18 25.93
N HIS A 76 -15.07 -7.12 26.78
CA HIS A 76 -13.95 -6.91 27.68
C HIS A 76 -12.68 -7.38 26.97
N PHE A 77 -11.73 -6.48 26.77
CA PHE A 77 -10.48 -6.77 26.07
C PHE A 77 -9.39 -7.09 27.07
N ALA A 78 -8.88 -8.31 27.01
CA ALA A 78 -7.78 -8.74 27.88
C ALA A 78 -6.42 -8.14 27.43
N ASN A 79 -6.29 -7.84 26.13
CA ASN A 79 -5.07 -7.33 25.51
C ASN A 79 -5.39 -6.73 24.12
N HIS A 80 -4.38 -6.17 23.45
CA HIS A 80 -4.48 -5.61 22.09
C HIS A 80 -4.93 -6.63 21.05
N GLU A 81 -4.52 -7.90 21.17
CA GLU A 81 -4.90 -8.95 20.21
C GLU A 81 -6.43 -9.21 20.22
N ALA A 82 -7.06 -9.14 21.40
CA ALA A 82 -8.51 -9.24 21.50
C ALA A 82 -9.23 -8.06 20.83
N ALA A 83 -8.65 -6.86 20.91
CA ALA A 83 -9.14 -5.69 20.19
C ALA A 83 -8.97 -5.84 18.66
N TYR A 84 -7.82 -6.34 18.20
CA TYR A 84 -7.55 -6.59 16.78
C TYR A 84 -8.53 -7.60 16.18
N THR A 85 -8.78 -8.71 16.89
CA THR A 85 -9.78 -9.69 16.48
C THR A 85 -11.19 -9.09 16.39
N THR A 86 -11.56 -8.23 17.33
CA THR A 86 -12.85 -7.53 17.31
C THR A 86 -12.94 -6.55 16.14
N ILE A 87 -11.88 -5.78 15.87
CA ILE A 87 -11.78 -4.87 14.72
C ILE A 87 -11.92 -5.65 13.42
N GLN A 88 -11.18 -6.76 13.26
CA GLN A 88 -11.25 -7.60 12.05
C GLN A 88 -12.67 -8.15 11.84
N GLY A 89 -13.32 -8.61 12.92
CA GLY A 89 -14.72 -9.06 12.88
C GLY A 89 -15.70 -7.96 12.48
N MET A 90 -15.50 -6.74 13.00
CA MET A 90 -16.28 -5.56 12.64
C MET A 90 -16.11 -5.19 11.15
N LEU A 91 -14.88 -5.17 10.66
CA LEU A 91 -14.59 -4.84 9.25
C LEU A 91 -15.09 -5.94 8.29
N LYS A 92 -15.00 -7.21 8.68
CA LYS A 92 -15.51 -8.33 7.89
C LYS A 92 -17.01 -8.21 7.60
N SER A 93 -17.77 -7.56 8.49
CA SER A 93 -19.21 -7.37 8.29
C SER A 93 -19.56 -6.42 7.14
N LEU A 94 -18.59 -5.64 6.65
CA LEU A 94 -18.75 -4.76 5.48
C LEU A 94 -18.77 -5.52 4.15
N ASP A 95 -18.35 -6.80 4.13
CA ASP A 95 -18.19 -7.62 2.93
C ASP A 95 -17.28 -6.98 1.86
N ASP A 96 -16.31 -6.20 2.33
CA ASP A 96 -15.29 -5.53 1.51
C ASP A 96 -13.89 -6.02 1.88
N PRO A 97 -13.24 -6.84 1.06
CA PRO A 97 -11.92 -7.40 1.36
C PRO A 97 -10.80 -6.36 1.34
N PHE A 98 -11.06 -5.16 0.81
CA PHE A 98 -10.09 -4.08 0.72
C PHE A 98 -10.12 -3.15 1.93
N THR A 99 -11.24 -3.10 2.66
CA THR A 99 -11.31 -2.41 3.96
C THR A 99 -10.83 -3.38 5.04
N ARG A 100 -9.59 -3.14 5.53
CA ARG A 100 -8.91 -4.08 6.42
C ARG A 100 -8.03 -3.40 7.45
N PHE A 101 -7.91 -4.04 8.59
CA PHE A 101 -6.96 -3.72 9.65
C PHE A 101 -5.57 -4.28 9.30
N LEU A 102 -4.55 -3.53 9.63
CA LEU A 102 -3.13 -3.87 9.46
C LEU A 102 -2.48 -3.73 10.84
N ASP A 103 -1.96 -4.82 11.38
CA ASP A 103 -1.11 -4.75 12.55
C ASP A 103 0.12 -3.85 12.29
N PRO A 104 0.85 -3.41 13.32
CA PRO A 104 1.95 -2.45 13.14
C PRO A 104 3.02 -2.93 12.15
N GLU A 105 3.27 -4.23 12.06
CA GLU A 105 4.26 -4.80 11.15
C GLU A 105 3.78 -4.75 9.70
N LYS A 106 2.55 -5.19 9.43
CA LYS A 106 1.94 -5.11 8.09
C LYS A 106 1.76 -3.67 7.63
N TYR A 107 1.39 -2.76 8.54
CA TYR A 107 1.27 -1.35 8.21
C TYR A 107 2.63 -0.75 7.80
N ARG A 108 3.69 -1.03 8.56
CA ARG A 108 5.06 -0.62 8.22
C ARG A 108 5.53 -1.19 6.89
N SER A 109 5.27 -2.48 6.63
CA SER A 109 5.61 -3.11 5.35
C SER A 109 4.91 -2.44 4.17
N LEU A 110 3.63 -2.07 4.35
CA LEU A 110 2.88 -1.33 3.34
C LEU A 110 3.44 0.08 3.12
N GLN A 111 3.82 0.79 4.20
CA GLN A 111 4.48 2.10 4.10
C GLN A 111 5.79 2.02 3.31
N VAL A 112 6.64 1.03 3.58
CA VAL A 112 7.89 0.80 2.83
C VAL A 112 7.60 0.54 1.35
N SER A 113 6.65 -0.32 1.03
CA SER A 113 6.33 -0.65 -0.36
C SER A 113 5.74 0.52 -1.13
N THR A 114 4.96 1.37 -0.46
CA THR A 114 4.35 2.56 -1.10
C THR A 114 5.30 3.75 -1.18
N SER A 115 6.21 3.94 -0.21
CA SER A 115 7.23 4.99 -0.31
C SER A 115 8.30 4.67 -1.38
N GLY A 116 8.55 3.40 -1.65
CA GLY A 116 9.70 2.97 -2.45
C GLY A 116 11.03 3.14 -1.72
N GLU A 117 10.97 3.30 -0.40
CA GLU A 117 12.14 3.52 0.45
C GLU A 117 12.04 2.67 1.71
N LEU A 118 13.15 2.19 2.18
CA LEU A 118 13.28 1.56 3.49
C LEU A 118 14.45 2.18 4.26
N THR A 119 14.40 2.11 5.57
CA THR A 119 15.54 2.50 6.41
C THR A 119 16.24 1.26 6.91
N GLY A 120 17.54 1.16 6.63
CA GLY A 120 18.34 -0.01 6.99
C GLY A 120 19.72 0.03 6.37
N VAL A 121 20.30 -1.15 6.14
CA VAL A 121 21.66 -1.29 5.57
C VAL A 121 21.68 -1.56 4.06
N GLY A 122 20.55 -1.93 3.46
CA GLY A 122 20.44 -2.17 2.02
C GLY A 122 21.03 -3.50 1.56
N LEU A 123 20.62 -4.59 2.21
CA LEU A 123 20.96 -5.96 1.83
C LEU A 123 19.73 -6.74 1.39
N GLN A 124 19.81 -7.41 0.26
CA GLN A 124 18.93 -8.53 -0.07
C GLN A 124 19.56 -9.81 0.48
N ILE A 125 18.79 -10.54 1.29
CA ILE A 125 19.27 -11.71 2.02
C ILE A 125 18.39 -12.93 1.75
N THR A 126 18.94 -14.11 1.95
CA THR A 126 18.23 -15.38 1.90
C THR A 126 18.75 -16.31 2.99
N LEU A 127 17.96 -17.32 3.35
CA LEU A 127 18.46 -18.48 4.07
C LEU A 127 18.88 -19.54 3.04
N ASN A 128 20.12 -19.97 3.11
CA ASN A 128 20.59 -21.07 2.28
C ASN A 128 19.77 -22.34 2.57
N PRO A 129 19.07 -22.91 1.58
CA PRO A 129 18.13 -24.00 1.82
C PRO A 129 18.80 -25.31 2.29
N GLN A 130 20.11 -25.44 2.10
CA GLN A 130 20.87 -26.62 2.47
C GLN A 130 21.51 -26.51 3.87
N THR A 131 21.98 -25.32 4.23
CA THR A 131 22.71 -25.05 5.45
C THR A 131 21.94 -24.25 6.50
N GLY A 132 20.84 -23.59 6.12
CA GLY A 132 20.09 -22.67 7.00
C GLY A 132 20.84 -21.36 7.31
N VAL A 133 22.02 -21.15 6.72
CA VAL A 133 22.85 -19.96 6.97
C VAL A 133 22.27 -18.75 6.26
N LEU A 134 22.29 -17.59 6.92
CA LEU A 134 21.88 -16.32 6.36
C LEU A 134 22.95 -15.80 5.38
N GLU A 135 22.57 -15.62 4.11
CA GLU A 135 23.48 -15.21 3.04
C GLU A 135 23.01 -13.94 2.34
N VAL A 136 23.96 -13.14 1.87
CA VAL A 136 23.73 -11.97 1.03
C VAL A 136 23.48 -12.42 -0.41
N ILE A 137 22.28 -12.14 -0.93
CA ILE A 137 21.99 -12.28 -2.37
C ILE A 137 22.72 -11.18 -3.12
N THR A 138 22.53 -9.92 -2.70
CA THR A 138 23.21 -8.75 -3.27
C THR A 138 23.02 -7.53 -2.36
N PRO A 139 24.03 -6.65 -2.22
CA PRO A 139 23.80 -5.32 -1.69
C PRO A 139 23.00 -4.47 -2.71
N ILE A 140 22.18 -3.56 -2.19
CA ILE A 140 21.47 -2.57 -3.01
C ILE A 140 22.45 -1.47 -3.38
N ASN A 141 22.50 -1.10 -4.64
CA ASN A 141 23.42 -0.08 -5.16
C ASN A 141 23.36 1.21 -4.34
N ASN A 142 24.52 1.78 -4.05
CA ASN A 142 24.70 3.00 -3.24
C ASN A 142 24.23 2.91 -1.77
N SER A 143 23.83 1.74 -1.29
CA SER A 143 23.47 1.53 0.11
C SER A 143 24.68 1.52 1.04
N PRO A 144 24.48 1.62 2.38
CA PRO A 144 25.55 1.41 3.35
C PRO A 144 26.30 0.08 3.18
N ALA A 145 25.59 -0.99 2.88
CA ALA A 145 26.19 -2.31 2.66
C ALA A 145 27.06 -2.35 1.40
N ASP A 146 26.61 -1.73 0.31
CA ASP A 146 27.38 -1.61 -0.93
C ASP A 146 28.65 -0.77 -0.73
N LYS A 147 28.53 0.39 -0.09
CA LYS A 147 29.67 1.25 0.26
C LYS A 147 30.68 0.58 1.20
N ALA A 148 30.22 -0.32 2.05
CA ALA A 148 31.07 -1.12 2.93
C ALA A 148 31.73 -2.33 2.24
N GLY A 149 31.42 -2.58 0.94
CA GLY A 149 32.02 -3.63 0.14
C GLY A 149 31.51 -5.03 0.47
N LEU A 150 30.27 -5.15 0.95
CA LEU A 150 29.57 -6.42 1.05
C LEU A 150 29.28 -6.96 -0.36
N LYS A 151 29.32 -8.30 -0.51
CA LYS A 151 29.21 -8.96 -1.83
C LYS A 151 28.19 -10.10 -1.80
N PRO A 152 27.65 -10.49 -2.98
CA PRO A 152 26.90 -11.73 -3.10
C PRO A 152 27.68 -12.92 -2.56
N GLY A 153 27.00 -13.80 -1.81
CA GLY A 153 27.59 -14.96 -1.18
C GLY A 153 28.24 -14.72 0.19
N ASP A 154 28.34 -13.48 0.67
CA ASP A 154 28.76 -13.21 2.05
C ASP A 154 27.77 -13.85 3.03
N ARG A 155 28.27 -14.57 4.03
CA ARG A 155 27.47 -15.16 5.10
C ARG A 155 27.43 -14.22 6.29
N ILE A 156 26.25 -13.96 6.81
CA ILE A 156 26.04 -13.13 7.99
C ILE A 156 25.95 -14.04 9.20
N LEU A 157 26.99 -14.09 10.01
CA LEU A 157 27.09 -14.96 11.18
C LEU A 157 26.44 -14.35 12.41
N GLN A 158 26.58 -13.02 12.59
CA GLN A 158 26.00 -12.30 13.72
C GLN A 158 25.45 -10.94 13.30
N ILE A 159 24.42 -10.49 14.01
CA ILE A 159 23.87 -9.13 13.95
C ILE A 159 23.85 -8.58 15.37
N GLU A 160 24.53 -7.45 15.62
CA GLU A 160 24.69 -6.86 16.97
C GLU A 160 25.24 -7.90 18.00
N GLY A 161 26.19 -8.72 17.62
CA GLY A 161 26.78 -9.76 18.48
C GLY A 161 25.89 -10.99 18.73
N LEU A 162 24.67 -11.03 18.17
CA LEU A 162 23.75 -12.15 18.30
C LEU A 162 23.87 -13.06 17.07
N SER A 163 24.02 -14.38 17.30
CA SER A 163 24.07 -15.38 16.23
C SER A 163 22.84 -15.32 15.34
N THR A 164 23.05 -15.45 14.03
CA THR A 164 21.96 -15.56 13.04
C THR A 164 21.47 -17.01 12.88
N GLU A 165 22.12 -17.97 13.51
CA GLU A 165 21.68 -19.35 13.56
C GLU A 165 20.27 -19.42 14.17
N ASN A 166 19.34 -20.03 13.49
CA ASN A 166 17.92 -20.12 13.86
C ASN A 166 17.07 -18.84 13.74
N LEU A 167 17.60 -17.75 13.18
CA LEU A 167 16.76 -16.61 12.82
C LEU A 167 15.97 -16.88 11.54
N THR A 168 14.72 -16.43 11.53
CA THR A 168 13.96 -16.30 10.28
C THR A 168 14.48 -15.11 9.47
N LEU A 169 14.18 -15.08 8.16
CA LEU A 169 14.53 -13.93 7.31
C LEU A 169 13.94 -12.61 7.84
N ASP A 170 12.70 -12.66 8.35
CA ASP A 170 12.01 -11.48 8.87
C ASP A 170 12.67 -10.96 10.14
N GLU A 171 13.08 -11.85 11.06
CA GLU A 171 13.80 -11.47 12.27
C GLU A 171 15.18 -10.88 11.96
N ALA A 172 15.93 -11.47 11.02
CA ALA A 172 17.20 -10.94 10.56
C ALA A 172 17.03 -9.56 9.91
N ALA A 173 16.05 -9.43 9.02
CA ALA A 173 15.72 -8.15 8.38
C ALA A 173 15.28 -7.09 9.39
N ALA A 174 14.46 -7.45 10.39
CA ALA A 174 14.02 -6.53 11.44
C ALA A 174 15.20 -5.98 12.26
N ARG A 175 16.21 -6.81 12.55
CA ARG A 175 17.44 -6.41 13.28
C ARG A 175 18.34 -5.48 12.46
N MET A 176 18.40 -5.68 11.13
CA MET A 176 19.16 -4.82 10.23
C MET A 176 18.46 -3.52 9.90
N ARG A 177 17.13 -3.42 10.06
CA ARG A 177 16.37 -2.18 10.00
C ARG A 177 16.52 -1.39 11.31
N GLY A 178 16.20 -0.10 11.28
CA GLY A 178 16.19 0.75 12.46
C GLY A 178 16.18 2.22 12.09
N PRO A 179 16.24 3.13 13.07
CA PRO A 179 16.24 4.56 12.81
C PRO A 179 17.42 4.99 11.93
N MET A 180 17.17 5.92 11.01
CA MET A 180 18.21 6.54 10.19
C MET A 180 19.33 7.09 11.07
N GLY A 181 20.59 6.86 10.70
CA GLY A 181 21.77 7.28 11.44
C GLY A 181 22.17 6.36 12.60
N SER A 182 21.35 5.37 12.97
CA SER A 182 21.74 4.38 13.96
C SER A 182 22.72 3.36 13.37
N VAL A 183 23.56 2.79 14.22
CA VAL A 183 24.60 1.82 13.83
C VAL A 183 24.07 0.39 13.96
N VAL A 184 24.54 -0.50 13.11
CA VAL A 184 24.42 -1.94 13.26
C VAL A 184 25.76 -2.61 12.91
N THR A 185 26.17 -3.59 13.70
CA THR A 185 27.38 -4.38 13.48
C THR A 185 27.02 -5.76 12.96
N LEU A 186 27.63 -6.17 11.84
CA LEU A 186 27.48 -7.50 11.26
C LEU A 186 28.82 -8.24 11.34
N LEU A 187 28.81 -9.51 11.77
CA LEU A 187 29.94 -10.40 11.59
C LEU A 187 29.75 -11.17 10.28
N ILE A 188 30.66 -10.94 9.35
CA ILE A 188 30.61 -11.48 7.98
C ILE A 188 31.71 -12.51 7.77
N ALA A 189 31.31 -13.65 7.24
CA ALA A 189 32.23 -14.65 6.72
C ALA A 189 32.21 -14.68 5.18
N ARG A 190 33.37 -14.60 4.56
CA ARG A 190 33.55 -14.68 3.10
C ARG A 190 34.53 -15.81 2.79
N GLU A 191 34.23 -16.59 1.77
CA GLU A 191 35.07 -17.69 1.35
C GLU A 191 36.51 -17.21 1.04
N GLY A 192 37.51 -17.85 1.66
CA GLY A 192 38.93 -17.50 1.50
C GLY A 192 39.40 -16.28 2.29
N GLU A 193 38.55 -15.65 3.08
CA GLU A 193 38.88 -14.50 3.95
C GLU A 193 38.64 -14.88 5.43
N GLN A 194 39.29 -14.13 6.35
CA GLN A 194 38.93 -14.19 7.77
C GLN A 194 37.61 -13.50 8.04
N ASP A 195 36.87 -14.03 9.01
CA ASP A 195 35.63 -13.40 9.47
C ASP A 195 35.92 -11.96 9.95
N LYS A 196 35.07 -11.01 9.54
CA LYS A 196 35.28 -9.60 9.88
C LYS A 196 34.01 -8.95 10.38
N GLU A 197 34.16 -8.06 11.33
CA GLU A 197 33.11 -7.16 11.73
C GLU A 197 32.97 -6.01 10.70
N VAL A 198 31.73 -5.76 10.28
CA VAL A 198 31.37 -4.65 9.40
C VAL A 198 30.38 -3.77 10.14
N ILE A 199 30.78 -2.54 10.40
CA ILE A 199 29.96 -1.53 11.06
C ILE A 199 29.23 -0.73 9.98
N LEU A 200 27.91 -0.72 10.03
CA LEU A 200 27.04 -0.05 9.06
C LEU A 200 26.19 1.01 9.76
N VAL A 201 26.11 2.19 9.16
CA VAL A 201 25.18 3.23 9.59
C VAL A 201 23.91 3.08 8.77
N ARG A 202 22.77 2.87 9.43
CA ARG A 202 21.47 2.74 8.73
C ARG A 202 21.13 4.03 8.02
N ASP A 203 20.71 3.91 6.78
CA ASP A 203 20.36 5.03 5.91
C ASP A 203 19.07 4.74 5.16
N ARG A 204 18.57 5.74 4.46
CA ARG A 204 17.45 5.60 3.53
C ARG A 204 17.92 4.86 2.28
N ILE A 205 17.26 3.78 1.96
CA ILE A 205 17.54 2.91 0.80
C ILE A 205 16.42 3.10 -0.20
N SER A 206 16.71 3.65 -1.37
CA SER A 206 15.75 3.73 -2.47
C SER A 206 15.62 2.37 -3.15
N LEU A 207 14.40 1.88 -3.27
CA LEU A 207 14.06 0.66 -3.99
C LEU A 207 13.60 1.04 -5.38
N ASN A 208 14.45 0.83 -6.40
CA ASN A 208 14.05 1.15 -7.78
C ASN A 208 12.98 0.16 -8.27
N PRO A 209 11.73 0.60 -8.55
CA PRO A 209 10.68 -0.27 -9.04
C PRO A 209 10.78 -0.52 -10.56
N VAL A 210 11.74 0.11 -11.27
CA VAL A 210 11.87 0.08 -12.72
C VAL A 210 13.07 -0.74 -13.15
N VAL A 211 12.84 -1.69 -14.05
CA VAL A 211 13.90 -2.33 -14.84
C VAL A 211 13.78 -1.82 -16.27
N ALA A 212 14.89 -1.35 -16.85
CA ALA A 212 14.93 -0.76 -18.19
C ALA A 212 16.07 -1.34 -19.03
N ASP A 213 15.77 -1.67 -20.27
CA ASP A 213 16.72 -2.24 -21.22
C ASP A 213 16.41 -1.80 -22.65
N LEU A 214 17.45 -1.60 -23.48
CA LEU A 214 17.30 -1.35 -24.90
C LEU A 214 17.49 -2.66 -25.67
N ARG A 215 16.46 -3.08 -26.38
CA ARG A 215 16.43 -4.36 -27.09
C ARG A 215 16.26 -4.14 -28.60
N LEU A 216 16.83 -5.03 -29.39
CA LEU A 216 16.67 -4.99 -30.84
C LEU A 216 15.64 -6.03 -31.27
N SER A 217 14.64 -5.61 -32.06
CA SER A 217 13.73 -6.53 -32.74
C SER A 217 14.48 -7.29 -33.85
N PRO A 218 13.95 -8.41 -34.36
CA PRO A 218 14.52 -9.11 -35.51
C PRO A 218 14.63 -8.22 -36.76
N GLN A 219 13.80 -7.18 -36.87
CA GLN A 219 13.77 -6.22 -37.95
C GLN A 219 14.72 -5.00 -37.74
N GLY A 220 15.39 -4.95 -36.60
CA GLY A 220 16.33 -3.88 -36.25
C GLY A 220 15.73 -2.69 -35.51
N THR A 221 14.43 -2.70 -35.20
CA THR A 221 13.79 -1.66 -34.38
C THR A 221 14.36 -1.68 -32.96
N LYS A 222 14.80 -0.54 -32.46
CA LYS A 222 15.29 -0.41 -31.09
C LYS A 222 14.12 -0.20 -30.13
N ILE A 223 13.84 -1.18 -29.31
CA ILE A 223 12.71 -1.18 -28.38
C ILE A 223 13.21 -0.90 -26.98
N GLY A 224 12.72 0.18 -26.37
CA GLY A 224 12.85 0.46 -24.95
C GLY A 224 11.93 -0.43 -24.15
N TYR A 225 12.48 -1.48 -23.52
CA TYR A 225 11.72 -2.33 -22.60
C TYR A 225 11.79 -1.76 -21.19
N LEU A 226 10.62 -1.53 -20.61
CA LEU A 226 10.43 -0.97 -19.27
C LEU A 226 9.53 -1.93 -18.49
N SER A 227 10.00 -2.46 -17.35
CA SER A 227 9.18 -3.24 -16.42
C SER A 227 9.00 -2.44 -15.14
N LEU A 228 7.76 -2.15 -14.78
CA LEU A 228 7.40 -1.46 -13.56
C LEU A 228 6.76 -2.45 -12.58
N SER A 229 7.39 -2.69 -11.44
CA SER A 229 6.94 -3.67 -10.45
C SER A 229 5.88 -3.13 -9.48
N GLN A 230 5.88 -1.82 -9.22
CA GLN A 230 4.95 -1.17 -8.29
C GLN A 230 4.88 0.34 -8.50
N PHE A 231 3.73 0.95 -8.19
CA PHE A 231 3.55 2.40 -8.18
C PHE A 231 3.89 2.98 -6.80
N SER A 232 5.18 2.98 -6.46
CA SER A 232 5.73 3.65 -5.28
C SER A 232 5.93 5.16 -5.54
N ALA A 233 6.26 5.91 -4.48
CA ALA A 233 6.41 7.36 -4.59
C ALA A 233 7.57 7.78 -5.54
N ASN A 234 8.60 6.95 -5.68
CA ASN A 234 9.72 7.18 -6.59
C ASN A 234 9.50 6.62 -8.01
N ALA A 235 8.42 5.87 -8.25
CA ALA A 235 8.18 5.16 -9.52
C ALA A 235 8.18 6.11 -10.73
N VAL A 236 7.55 7.28 -10.59
CA VAL A 236 7.46 8.28 -11.67
C VAL A 236 8.84 8.81 -12.05
N THR A 237 9.64 9.18 -11.07
CA THR A 237 11.00 9.70 -11.27
C THR A 237 11.91 8.66 -11.92
N GLU A 238 11.87 7.43 -11.43
CA GLU A 238 12.67 6.32 -11.95
C GLU A 238 12.27 5.97 -13.39
N LEU A 239 10.95 5.95 -13.68
CA LEU A 239 10.45 5.68 -15.03
C LEU A 239 10.80 6.81 -16.00
N ALA A 240 10.64 8.08 -15.61
CA ALA A 240 11.02 9.23 -16.43
C ALA A 240 12.52 9.23 -16.73
N HIS A 241 13.35 8.89 -15.73
CA HIS A 241 14.79 8.76 -15.92
C HIS A 241 15.14 7.63 -16.91
N ALA A 242 14.50 6.47 -16.77
CA ALA A 242 14.68 5.33 -17.66
C ALA A 242 14.29 5.66 -19.10
N ILE A 243 13.14 6.30 -19.33
CA ILE A 243 12.70 6.76 -20.65
C ILE A 243 13.74 7.72 -21.23
N SER A 244 14.20 8.72 -20.48
CA SER A 244 15.19 9.69 -20.95
C SER A 244 16.53 9.04 -21.37
N ILE A 245 16.97 7.99 -20.67
CA ILE A 245 18.16 7.22 -21.05
C ILE A 245 17.93 6.46 -22.35
N LEU A 246 16.77 5.81 -22.49
CA LEU A 246 16.43 5.02 -23.67
C LEU A 246 16.27 5.91 -24.91
N GLU A 247 15.65 7.09 -24.78
CA GLU A 247 15.61 8.12 -25.84
C GLU A 247 17.02 8.51 -26.34
N LYS A 248 17.94 8.80 -25.40
CA LYS A 248 19.35 9.13 -25.74
C LYS A 248 20.08 7.97 -26.42
N LYS A 249 19.68 6.73 -26.18
CA LYS A 249 20.20 5.54 -26.86
C LYS A 249 19.52 5.29 -28.20
N GLY A 250 18.51 6.10 -28.56
CA GLY A 250 17.77 6.04 -29.81
C GLY A 250 16.77 4.92 -29.84
N ALA A 251 15.97 4.77 -28.77
CA ALA A 251 14.78 3.91 -28.80
C ALA A 251 13.80 4.42 -29.85
N ASP A 252 13.24 3.54 -30.67
CA ASP A 252 12.27 3.83 -31.72
C ASP A 252 10.82 3.51 -31.27
N ALA A 253 10.67 2.71 -30.22
CA ALA A 253 9.38 2.26 -29.69
C ALA A 253 9.53 1.74 -28.25
N TYR A 254 8.43 1.57 -27.54
CA TYR A 254 8.43 1.16 -26.13
C TYR A 254 7.51 -0.02 -25.84
N ILE A 255 7.95 -0.89 -24.93
CA ILE A 255 7.13 -1.89 -24.24
C ILE A 255 7.15 -1.56 -22.76
N LEU A 256 5.97 -1.26 -22.18
CA LEU A 256 5.79 -1.09 -20.75
C LEU A 256 5.16 -2.37 -20.17
N ASP A 257 5.92 -3.10 -19.39
CA ASP A 257 5.46 -4.34 -18.75
C ASP A 257 4.89 -4.06 -17.36
N LEU A 258 3.56 -4.17 -17.24
CA LEU A 258 2.78 -4.05 -16.01
C LEU A 258 2.28 -5.40 -15.50
N ARG A 259 2.73 -6.50 -16.06
CA ARG A 259 2.34 -7.84 -15.61
C ARG A 259 2.77 -8.04 -14.15
N ASN A 260 1.86 -8.61 -13.35
CA ASN A 260 2.03 -8.83 -11.91
C ASN A 260 2.30 -7.55 -11.09
N ASN A 261 2.02 -6.37 -11.63
CA ASN A 261 2.09 -5.13 -10.88
C ASN A 261 0.75 -4.89 -10.14
N PRO A 262 0.71 -5.00 -8.79
CA PRO A 262 -0.53 -4.88 -8.02
C PRO A 262 -1.03 -3.44 -7.90
N GLY A 263 -0.35 -2.47 -8.51
CA GLY A 263 -0.62 -1.05 -8.38
C GLY A 263 0.25 -0.38 -7.33
N GLY A 264 -0.35 0.48 -6.54
CA GLY A 264 0.31 1.28 -5.51
C GLY A 264 -0.40 2.62 -5.32
N LEU A 265 0.34 3.70 -5.26
CA LEU A 265 -0.20 5.05 -5.09
C LEU A 265 -0.99 5.50 -6.31
N LEU A 266 -2.23 5.97 -6.08
CA LEU A 266 -3.08 6.57 -7.13
C LEU A 266 -2.34 7.69 -7.86
N GLN A 267 -1.72 8.60 -7.11
CA GLN A 267 -0.99 9.73 -7.69
C GLN A 267 0.16 9.28 -8.59
N ALA A 268 0.89 8.22 -8.21
CA ALA A 268 1.96 7.68 -9.05
C ALA A 268 1.42 7.12 -10.38
N GLY A 269 0.24 6.48 -10.37
CA GLY A 269 -0.43 6.03 -11.60
C GLY A 269 -0.81 7.19 -12.51
N ILE A 270 -1.38 8.25 -11.95
CA ILE A 270 -1.77 9.47 -12.68
C ILE A 270 -0.54 10.16 -13.28
N GLU A 271 0.50 10.40 -12.46
CA GLU A 271 1.72 11.05 -12.94
C GLU A 271 2.47 10.21 -13.98
N THR A 272 2.42 8.87 -13.84
CA THR A 272 2.98 7.99 -14.87
C THR A 272 2.23 8.11 -16.20
N ALA A 273 0.89 8.24 -16.19
CA ALA A 273 0.12 8.49 -17.41
C ALA A 273 0.53 9.80 -18.10
N ARG A 274 0.85 10.84 -17.33
CA ARG A 274 1.35 12.14 -17.83
C ARG A 274 2.69 12.05 -18.52
N LEU A 275 3.50 11.04 -18.25
CA LEU A 275 4.75 10.82 -19.00
C LEU A 275 4.50 10.44 -20.47
N TRP A 276 3.30 9.94 -20.79
CA TRP A 276 2.93 9.40 -22.10
C TRP A 276 1.83 10.19 -22.83
N LEU A 277 1.11 11.06 -22.12
CA LEU A 277 -0.04 11.82 -22.64
C LEU A 277 0.24 13.32 -22.61
N ASP A 278 0.04 14.02 -23.72
CA ASP A 278 0.09 15.48 -23.78
C ASP A 278 -1.19 16.10 -23.16
N SER A 279 -2.33 15.44 -23.33
CA SER A 279 -3.66 15.90 -22.91
C SER A 279 -4.63 14.72 -22.82
N GLY A 280 -5.81 14.98 -22.28
CA GLY A 280 -6.90 14.01 -22.16
C GLY A 280 -7.11 13.55 -20.72
N THR A 281 -8.28 12.99 -20.47
CA THR A 281 -8.64 12.46 -19.16
C THR A 281 -7.84 11.20 -18.85
N ILE A 282 -7.36 11.09 -17.61
CA ILE A 282 -6.65 9.91 -17.11
C ILE A 282 -7.63 9.02 -16.32
N VAL A 283 -8.38 9.61 -15.39
CA VAL A 283 -9.29 8.84 -14.53
C VAL A 283 -10.33 9.76 -13.89
N TYR A 284 -11.54 9.25 -13.70
CA TYR A 284 -12.56 9.83 -12.84
C TYR A 284 -12.57 9.10 -11.50
N THR A 285 -12.77 9.85 -10.41
CA THR A 285 -12.96 9.27 -9.07
C THR A 285 -14.31 9.68 -8.51
N ALA A 286 -15.00 8.73 -7.90
CA ALA A 286 -16.32 8.95 -7.31
C ALA A 286 -16.35 8.36 -5.90
N ASN A 287 -16.77 9.17 -4.93
CA ASN A 287 -17.05 8.73 -3.57
C ASN A 287 -18.57 8.54 -3.37
N ARG A 288 -19.02 8.34 -2.14
CA ARG A 288 -20.45 8.16 -1.83
C ARG A 288 -21.33 9.37 -2.15
N GLN A 289 -20.74 10.54 -2.41
CA GLN A 289 -21.46 11.79 -2.83
C GLN A 289 -21.48 11.98 -4.35
N GLY A 290 -20.86 11.09 -5.12
CA GLY A 290 -20.76 11.16 -6.57
C GLY A 290 -19.34 11.46 -7.05
N ILE A 291 -19.20 11.88 -8.31
CA ILE A 291 -17.91 12.21 -8.91
C ILE A 291 -17.29 13.41 -8.17
N GLN A 292 -16.07 13.24 -7.68
CA GLN A 292 -15.35 14.24 -6.89
C GLN A 292 -14.09 14.74 -7.58
N GLY A 293 -13.49 13.95 -8.48
CA GLY A 293 -12.26 14.30 -9.16
C GLY A 293 -12.20 13.80 -10.58
N THR A 294 -11.75 14.70 -11.46
CA THR A 294 -11.31 14.39 -12.81
C THR A 294 -9.82 14.67 -12.86
N TYR A 295 -9.04 13.68 -13.22
CA TYR A 295 -7.61 13.85 -13.40
C TYR A 295 -7.27 13.81 -14.87
N GLU A 296 -6.52 14.82 -15.31
CA GLU A 296 -6.19 15.03 -16.72
C GLU A 296 -4.69 15.09 -16.94
N ALA A 297 -4.26 14.75 -18.15
CA ALA A 297 -2.92 15.02 -18.63
C ALA A 297 -2.85 16.47 -19.11
N PHE A 298 -1.69 17.08 -18.87
CA PHE A 298 -1.36 18.43 -19.33
C PHE A 298 0.16 18.57 -19.51
N GLY A 299 0.57 19.29 -20.51
CA GLY A 299 1.97 19.47 -20.85
C GLY A 299 2.50 18.38 -21.79
N PRO A 300 3.76 18.49 -22.23
CA PRO A 300 4.31 17.56 -23.20
C PRO A 300 4.59 16.18 -22.56
N ALA A 301 4.21 15.12 -23.27
CA ALA A 301 4.68 13.77 -22.97
C ALA A 301 6.21 13.69 -23.15
N LEU A 302 6.87 12.76 -22.47
CA LEU A 302 8.31 12.56 -22.62
C LEU A 302 8.68 11.98 -24.00
N THR A 303 7.80 11.16 -24.57
CA THR A 303 7.95 10.58 -25.91
C THR A 303 6.59 10.36 -26.56
N LYS A 304 6.57 10.43 -27.90
CA LYS A 304 5.41 10.11 -28.75
C LYS A 304 5.59 8.79 -29.50
N ASP A 305 6.72 8.15 -29.32
CA ASP A 305 7.03 6.90 -29.98
C ASP A 305 6.00 5.81 -29.68
N PRO A 306 5.80 4.85 -30.59
CA PRO A 306 4.85 3.77 -30.40
C PRO A 306 5.03 3.07 -29.06
N LEU A 307 3.91 2.80 -28.37
CA LEU A 307 3.88 2.18 -27.03
C LEU A 307 2.93 0.99 -27.02
N VAL A 308 3.43 -0.13 -26.50
CA VAL A 308 2.61 -1.32 -26.14
C VAL A 308 2.71 -1.54 -24.65
N ILE A 309 1.60 -1.91 -24.03
CA ILE A 309 1.54 -2.26 -22.60
C ILE A 309 1.24 -3.75 -22.46
N LEU A 310 2.07 -4.47 -21.69
CA LEU A 310 1.81 -5.86 -21.32
C LEU A 310 1.03 -5.90 -20.00
N VAL A 311 -0.07 -6.64 -19.98
CA VAL A 311 -0.96 -6.78 -18.82
C VAL A 311 -1.34 -8.23 -18.57
N ASN A 312 -1.66 -8.57 -17.32
CA ASN A 312 -2.18 -9.89 -16.95
C ASN A 312 -3.11 -9.81 -15.74
N LYS A 313 -3.58 -10.96 -15.25
CA LYS A 313 -4.46 -11.07 -14.08
C LYS A 313 -3.86 -10.50 -12.77
N GLY A 314 -2.54 -10.33 -12.70
CA GLY A 314 -1.84 -9.68 -11.58
C GLY A 314 -1.71 -8.16 -11.72
N THR A 315 -2.11 -7.58 -12.87
CA THR A 315 -2.14 -6.14 -13.10
C THR A 315 -3.38 -5.56 -12.41
N ALA A 316 -3.19 -4.68 -11.41
CA ALA A 316 -4.31 -4.22 -10.56
C ALA A 316 -4.21 -2.74 -10.17
N SER A 317 -5.36 -2.11 -9.82
CA SER A 317 -5.44 -0.78 -9.19
C SER A 317 -4.77 0.33 -10.02
N ALA A 318 -3.74 1.03 -9.51
CA ALA A 318 -3.02 2.09 -10.23
C ALA A 318 -2.49 1.64 -11.60
N SER A 319 -2.11 0.35 -11.74
CA SER A 319 -1.74 -0.22 -13.04
C SER A 319 -2.91 -0.25 -14.02
N GLU A 320 -4.12 -0.50 -13.51
CA GLU A 320 -5.34 -0.50 -14.34
C GLU A 320 -5.75 0.93 -14.70
N ILE A 321 -5.53 1.90 -13.81
CA ILE A 321 -5.72 3.32 -14.11
C ILE A 321 -4.82 3.74 -15.28
N LEU A 322 -3.52 3.43 -15.20
CA LEU A 322 -2.58 3.74 -16.26
C LEU A 322 -2.95 3.03 -17.57
N ALA A 323 -3.17 1.72 -17.52
CA ALA A 323 -3.52 0.93 -18.70
C ALA A 323 -4.81 1.43 -19.37
N GLY A 324 -5.87 1.67 -18.57
CA GLY A 324 -7.14 2.20 -19.05
C GLY A 324 -7.04 3.60 -19.62
N ALA A 325 -6.25 4.48 -18.98
CA ALA A 325 -6.01 5.83 -19.47
C ALA A 325 -5.33 5.82 -20.85
N LEU A 326 -4.26 5.02 -21.00
CA LEU A 326 -3.52 4.99 -22.26
C LEU A 326 -4.28 4.25 -23.37
N GLN A 327 -5.09 3.24 -23.05
CA GLN A 327 -5.97 2.56 -24.00
C GLN A 327 -7.08 3.51 -24.48
N ASP A 328 -7.81 4.15 -23.56
CA ASP A 328 -8.97 4.98 -23.89
C ASP A 328 -8.59 6.28 -24.63
N ASN A 329 -7.38 6.80 -24.39
CA ASN A 329 -6.81 7.93 -25.16
C ASN A 329 -6.08 7.47 -26.44
N HIS A 330 -6.17 6.20 -26.85
CA HIS A 330 -5.53 5.64 -28.03
C HIS A 330 -4.00 5.87 -28.10
N ARG A 331 -3.35 6.01 -26.94
CA ARG A 331 -1.91 6.22 -26.82
C ARG A 331 -1.13 4.92 -26.88
N ALA A 332 -1.70 3.83 -26.38
CA ALA A 332 -1.07 2.51 -26.35
C ALA A 332 -2.06 1.40 -26.66
N GLN A 333 -1.56 0.31 -27.23
CA GLN A 333 -2.29 -0.95 -27.33
C GLN A 333 -1.90 -1.86 -26.17
N LEU A 334 -2.88 -2.54 -25.60
CA LEU A 334 -2.71 -3.48 -24.51
C LEU A 334 -2.64 -4.91 -25.06
N ILE A 335 -1.63 -5.66 -24.65
CA ILE A 335 -1.43 -7.07 -25.02
C ILE A 335 -1.36 -7.91 -23.73
N GLY A 336 -2.05 -9.04 -23.72
CA GLY A 336 -1.97 -10.00 -22.62
C GLY A 336 -3.30 -10.58 -22.20
N GLU A 337 -3.57 -10.58 -20.90
CA GLU A 337 -4.81 -11.09 -20.31
C GLU A 337 -5.60 -9.97 -19.64
N THR A 338 -6.93 -10.18 -19.47
CA THR A 338 -7.77 -9.26 -18.69
C THR A 338 -7.19 -9.04 -17.31
N THR A 339 -7.12 -7.77 -16.88
CA THR A 339 -6.54 -7.39 -15.61
C THR A 339 -7.39 -7.79 -14.41
N PHE A 340 -6.93 -7.53 -13.19
CA PHE A 340 -7.55 -8.02 -11.96
C PHE A 340 -8.96 -7.47 -11.71
N GLY A 341 -9.25 -6.22 -12.04
CA GLY A 341 -10.55 -5.59 -11.75
C GLY A 341 -10.66 -4.99 -10.35
N LYS A 342 -9.63 -4.25 -9.89
CA LYS A 342 -9.70 -3.50 -8.63
C LYS A 342 -10.04 -2.05 -8.91
N GLY A 343 -11.33 -1.76 -9.10
CA GLY A 343 -11.87 -0.41 -9.37
C GLY A 343 -12.09 0.45 -8.12
N LEU A 344 -11.48 0.10 -6.98
CA LEU A 344 -11.71 0.74 -5.68
C LEU A 344 -10.43 1.41 -5.16
N ILE A 345 -10.60 2.59 -4.56
CA ILE A 345 -9.53 3.39 -3.95
C ILE A 345 -9.60 3.25 -2.44
N GLN A 346 -8.47 2.92 -1.81
CA GLN A 346 -8.32 2.90 -0.36
C GLN A 346 -7.51 4.10 0.12
N SER A 347 -7.94 4.69 1.24
CA SER A 347 -7.08 5.54 2.06
C SER A 347 -6.51 4.73 3.22
N LEU A 348 -5.27 5.04 3.56
CA LEU A 348 -4.56 4.47 4.70
C LEU A 348 -4.65 5.46 5.87
N PHE A 349 -5.02 4.96 7.04
CA PHE A 349 -5.07 5.71 8.28
C PHE A 349 -4.15 5.04 9.28
N GLU A 350 -3.25 5.81 9.87
CA GLU A 350 -2.47 5.38 11.03
C GLU A 350 -3.35 5.43 12.27
N LEU A 351 -3.28 4.43 13.12
CA LEU A 351 -4.03 4.31 14.35
C LEU A 351 -3.13 4.65 15.55
N SER A 352 -3.78 4.95 16.67
CA SER A 352 -3.11 5.46 17.87
C SER A 352 -2.08 4.52 18.51
N ASP A 353 -2.09 3.23 18.17
CA ASP A 353 -1.15 2.20 18.63
C ASP A 353 -0.05 1.85 17.60
N GLY A 354 0.04 2.59 16.47
CA GLY A 354 0.97 2.33 15.38
C GLY A 354 0.52 1.25 14.40
N SER A 355 -0.66 0.67 14.59
CA SER A 355 -1.34 -0.16 13.59
C SER A 355 -1.95 0.71 12.48
N GLY A 356 -2.49 0.11 11.43
CA GLY A 356 -3.06 0.83 10.30
C GLY A 356 -4.43 0.33 9.90
N LEU A 357 -5.19 1.19 9.23
CA LEU A 357 -6.48 0.88 8.67
C LEU A 357 -6.54 1.31 7.21
N ALA A 358 -6.74 0.36 6.30
CA ALA A 358 -7.10 0.64 4.92
C ALA A 358 -8.63 0.70 4.82
N VAL A 359 -9.18 1.78 4.26
CA VAL A 359 -10.63 1.96 4.08
C VAL A 359 -10.92 2.30 2.63
N THR A 360 -11.84 1.59 2.01
CA THR A 360 -12.36 1.92 0.68
C THR A 360 -13.18 3.22 0.75
N ILE A 361 -12.69 4.26 0.11
CA ILE A 361 -13.27 5.61 0.17
C ILE A 361 -13.90 6.07 -1.13
N ALA A 362 -13.49 5.49 -2.25
CA ALA A 362 -13.94 5.88 -3.58
C ALA A 362 -13.83 4.70 -4.56
N LYS A 363 -14.49 4.83 -5.70
CA LYS A 363 -14.25 4.05 -6.91
C LYS A 363 -13.66 4.93 -7.99
N TYR A 364 -13.07 4.31 -9.00
CA TYR A 364 -12.62 5.03 -10.19
C TYR A 364 -13.20 4.44 -11.47
N GLU A 365 -13.31 5.30 -12.47
CA GLU A 365 -13.78 4.97 -13.83
C GLU A 365 -12.71 5.40 -14.83
N THR A 366 -12.56 4.65 -15.91
CA THR A 366 -11.65 5.00 -17.01
C THR A 366 -12.13 6.27 -17.73
N PRO A 367 -11.33 6.89 -18.62
CA PRO A 367 -11.77 8.04 -19.42
C PRO A 367 -13.11 7.83 -20.14
N ASN A 368 -13.38 6.62 -20.61
CA ASN A 368 -14.65 6.26 -21.25
C ASN A 368 -15.74 5.84 -20.27
N HIS A 369 -15.63 6.22 -18.97
CA HIS A 369 -16.57 5.89 -17.90
C HIS A 369 -16.84 4.38 -17.71
N ARG A 370 -15.86 3.53 -18.02
CA ARG A 370 -15.96 2.10 -17.75
C ARG A 370 -15.69 1.84 -16.26
N ASP A 371 -16.64 1.25 -15.57
CA ASP A 371 -16.42 0.68 -14.24
C ASP A 371 -15.68 -0.64 -14.41
N ILE A 372 -14.45 -0.71 -13.92
CA ILE A 372 -13.62 -1.90 -14.05
C ILE A 372 -13.70 -2.81 -12.82
N ASN A 373 -14.44 -2.41 -11.78
CA ASN A 373 -14.49 -3.18 -10.55
C ASN A 373 -15.06 -4.59 -10.80
N LYS A 374 -14.30 -5.60 -10.44
CA LYS A 374 -14.55 -7.04 -10.71
C LYS A 374 -14.52 -7.44 -12.19
N LEU A 375 -14.39 -6.51 -13.12
CA LEU A 375 -14.38 -6.76 -14.57
C LEU A 375 -12.98 -6.72 -15.18
N GLY A 376 -12.12 -5.84 -14.65
CA GLY A 376 -10.80 -5.57 -15.20
C GLY A 376 -10.83 -4.82 -16.53
N ILE A 377 -9.64 -4.58 -17.07
CA ILE A 377 -9.45 -4.00 -18.41
C ILE A 377 -9.13 -5.12 -19.36
N LYS A 378 -9.92 -5.21 -20.42
CA LYS A 378 -9.70 -6.17 -21.49
C LYS A 378 -8.61 -5.64 -22.43
N PRO A 379 -7.53 -6.40 -22.68
CA PRO A 379 -6.51 -5.98 -23.64
C PRO A 379 -7.05 -5.97 -25.07
N ASP A 380 -6.41 -5.15 -25.92
CA ASP A 380 -6.75 -5.08 -27.35
C ASP A 380 -6.40 -6.39 -28.07
N GLN A 381 -5.30 -7.02 -27.67
CA GLN A 381 -4.90 -8.33 -28.15
C GLN A 381 -4.78 -9.31 -26.97
N ILE A 382 -5.68 -10.29 -26.93
CA ILE A 382 -5.67 -11.34 -25.90
C ILE A 382 -4.65 -12.40 -26.27
N ILE A 383 -3.63 -12.55 -25.43
CA ILE A 383 -2.63 -13.61 -25.55
C ILE A 383 -2.50 -14.28 -24.18
N PRO A 384 -2.99 -15.51 -24.05
CA PRO A 384 -2.84 -16.26 -22.80
C PRO A 384 -1.36 -16.46 -22.46
N GLN A 385 -1.01 -16.27 -21.20
CA GLN A 385 0.33 -16.53 -20.70
C GLN A 385 0.44 -17.99 -20.28
N THR A 386 1.29 -18.74 -20.94
CA THR A 386 1.79 -20.00 -20.39
C THR A 386 2.73 -19.71 -19.22
N SER A 387 2.78 -20.60 -18.24
CA SER A 387 3.72 -20.44 -17.12
C SER A 387 5.17 -20.37 -17.64
N ILE A 388 5.82 -19.23 -17.42
CA ILE A 388 7.22 -19.00 -17.78
C ILE A 388 8.00 -18.65 -16.51
N SER A 389 9.29 -19.03 -16.47
CA SER A 389 10.17 -18.63 -15.38
C SER A 389 10.52 -17.15 -15.46
N ARG A 390 11.04 -16.58 -14.37
CA ARG A 390 11.45 -15.17 -14.33
C ARG A 390 12.50 -14.85 -15.39
N GLU A 391 13.40 -15.78 -15.69
CA GLU A 391 14.47 -15.65 -16.68
C GLU A 391 13.96 -15.68 -18.12
N GLN A 392 12.75 -16.24 -18.32
CA GLN A 392 12.11 -16.31 -19.63
C GLN A 392 11.30 -15.04 -19.99
N ILE A 393 11.02 -14.19 -19.01
CA ILE A 393 10.30 -12.93 -19.23
C ILE A 393 11.09 -12.05 -20.20
N GLY A 394 10.42 -11.58 -21.26
CA GLY A 394 11.04 -10.74 -22.30
C GLY A 394 12.00 -11.50 -23.23
N THR A 395 11.91 -12.82 -23.31
CA THR A 395 12.66 -13.66 -24.27
C THR A 395 11.75 -14.22 -25.35
N LYS A 396 12.29 -15.08 -26.21
CA LYS A 396 11.51 -15.79 -27.25
C LYS A 396 10.46 -16.73 -26.67
N ALA A 397 10.58 -17.15 -25.43
CA ALA A 397 9.61 -17.99 -24.75
C ALA A 397 8.39 -17.21 -24.23
N ASP A 398 8.47 -15.89 -24.19
CA ASP A 398 7.42 -14.99 -23.72
C ASP A 398 6.52 -14.58 -24.89
N ALA A 399 5.40 -15.30 -25.09
CA ALA A 399 4.50 -15.08 -26.22
C ALA A 399 3.89 -13.66 -26.23
N GLN A 400 3.59 -13.08 -25.07
CA GLN A 400 3.04 -11.72 -24.96
C GLN A 400 4.09 -10.68 -25.37
N TYR A 401 5.33 -10.87 -24.94
CA TYR A 401 6.44 -10.02 -25.35
C TYR A 401 6.75 -10.13 -26.84
N GLN A 402 6.70 -11.35 -27.44
CA GLN A 402 6.91 -11.55 -28.87
C GLN A 402 5.82 -10.86 -29.71
N ALA A 403 4.56 -10.92 -29.28
CA ALA A 403 3.46 -10.21 -29.95
C ALA A 403 3.64 -8.69 -29.88
N ALA A 404 4.13 -8.16 -28.76
CA ALA A 404 4.44 -6.73 -28.65
C ALA A 404 5.55 -6.30 -29.62
N ILE A 405 6.63 -7.09 -29.72
CA ILE A 405 7.70 -6.85 -30.72
C ILE A 405 7.16 -6.87 -32.14
N GLU A 406 6.36 -7.88 -32.46
CA GLU A 406 5.79 -8.01 -33.82
C GLU A 406 4.91 -6.81 -34.18
N LEU A 407 4.11 -6.31 -33.23
CA LEU A 407 3.26 -5.14 -33.42
C LEU A 407 4.08 -3.88 -33.66
N LEU A 408 5.12 -3.63 -32.84
CA LEU A 408 5.98 -2.46 -32.93
C LEU A 408 6.95 -2.48 -34.12
N SER A 409 7.19 -3.66 -34.71
CA SER A 409 8.08 -3.79 -35.87
C SER A 409 7.36 -3.67 -37.21
N LYS A 410 6.02 -3.60 -37.22
CA LYS A 410 5.20 -3.41 -38.43
C LYS A 410 4.90 -1.95 -38.76
N ASN A 411 5.14 -1.08 -37.82
CA ASN A 411 4.96 0.37 -37.95
C ASN A 411 6.32 1.04 -38.14
#